data_e68d5cc5a4b131dc0c184f5d847266d5
#
_entry.id   e68d5cc5a4b131dc0c184f5d847266d5
#
_cell.length_a   1.000
_cell.length_b   1.000
_cell.length_c   1.000
_cell.angle_alpha   90.00
_cell.angle_beta   90.00
_cell.angle_gamma   90.00
#
_symmetry.space_group_name_H-M   'P 1'
#
loop_
_entity.id
_entity.type
_entity.pdbx_description
1 polymer ?
#
loop_
_entity_poly.entity_id
_entity_poly.type
_entity_poly.pdbx_seq_one_letter_code
_entity_poly.pdbx_strand_id
1 'polypeptide(L)'
;KNIAIISTHFSNIPDAIEKLETKNFSLCQSLETIEKILEQSNALPSSLSQKVRGKLNAVLYKNPGFEGIKKIDAFINGTGQSLPEEVSAEMAPNFKFCPVTSVDVERSFSAYKLILSDKRHKFAQENLEKYIIVNCHKN
;
A
#
# COMPACT_ATOMS: atom_id res chain seq x y z
N LYS A 1 -8.42 -29.32 9.33
CA LYS A 1 -6.94 -29.19 9.19
C LYS A 1 -6.52 -27.85 8.58
N ASN A 2 -7.17 -27.34 7.53
CA ASN A 2 -6.77 -26.08 6.86
C ASN A 2 -6.98 -24.83 7.74
N ILE A 3 -8.05 -24.76 8.53
CA ILE A 3 -8.35 -23.62 9.42
C ILE A 3 -7.27 -23.46 10.48
N ALA A 4 -6.79 -24.55 11.08
CA ALA A 4 -5.72 -24.50 12.07
C ALA A 4 -4.41 -23.95 11.47
N ILE A 5 -4.07 -24.34 10.25
CA ILE A 5 -2.90 -23.83 9.53
C ILE A 5 -3.04 -22.32 9.28
N ILE A 6 -4.20 -21.86 8.84
CA ILE A 6 -4.47 -20.43 8.60
C ILE A 6 -4.35 -19.66 9.92
N SER A 7 -5.00 -20.12 10.97
CA SER A 7 -4.96 -19.47 12.28
C SER A 7 -3.54 -19.42 12.87
N THR A 8 -2.74 -20.47 12.70
CA THR A 8 -1.40 -20.53 13.28
C THR A 8 -0.38 -19.67 12.51
N HIS A 9 -0.49 -19.64 11.18
CA HIS A 9 0.58 -19.07 10.35
C HIS A 9 0.22 -17.73 9.69
N PHE A 10 -1.05 -17.35 9.66
CA PHE A 10 -1.53 -16.15 8.95
C PHE A 10 -2.36 -15.21 9.83
N SER A 11 -2.36 -15.44 11.16
CA SER A 11 -3.13 -14.60 12.12
C SER A 11 -2.71 -13.13 12.13
N ASN A 12 -1.49 -12.82 11.73
CA ASN A 12 -0.94 -11.47 11.69
C ASN A 12 -1.22 -10.70 10.39
N ILE A 13 -1.75 -11.37 9.35
CA ILE A 13 -2.06 -10.68 8.08
C ILE A 13 -3.16 -9.62 8.26
N PRO A 14 -4.28 -9.87 8.96
CA PRO A 14 -5.27 -8.83 9.23
C PRO A 14 -4.67 -7.60 9.90
N ASP A 15 -3.84 -7.78 10.92
CA ASP A 15 -3.18 -6.67 11.62
C ASP A 15 -2.22 -5.90 10.71
N ALA A 16 -1.52 -6.60 9.81
CA ALA A 16 -0.65 -5.97 8.83
C ALA A 16 -1.44 -5.14 7.81
N ILE A 17 -2.58 -5.65 7.35
CA ILE A 17 -3.48 -4.92 6.44
C ILE A 17 -3.98 -3.65 7.13
N GLU A 18 -4.48 -3.75 8.37
CA GLU A 18 -4.98 -2.61 9.15
C GLU A 18 -3.88 -1.54 9.33
N LYS A 19 -2.65 -1.96 9.64
CA LYS A 19 -1.51 -1.03 9.73
C LYS A 19 -1.22 -0.33 8.41
N LEU A 20 -1.20 -1.05 7.30
CA LEU A 20 -0.94 -0.49 5.97
C LEU A 20 -2.05 0.45 5.47
N GLU A 21 -3.25 0.35 6.03
CA GLU A 21 -4.39 1.23 5.78
C GLU A 21 -4.46 2.44 6.73
N THR A 22 -3.58 2.48 7.74
CA THR A 22 -3.56 3.56 8.73
C THR A 22 -3.03 4.85 8.11
N LYS A 23 -3.74 5.96 8.28
CA LYS A 23 -3.31 7.29 7.82
C LYS A 23 -2.00 7.70 8.49
N ASN A 24 -1.15 8.39 7.74
CA ASN A 24 0.18 8.84 8.21
C ASN A 24 1.13 7.72 8.65
N PHE A 25 0.87 6.49 8.24
CA PHE A 25 1.82 5.41 8.40
C PHE A 25 3.01 5.65 7.46
N SER A 26 4.23 5.66 8.01
CA SER A 26 5.39 6.02 7.20
C SER A 26 5.73 4.93 6.17
N LEU A 27 6.39 5.34 5.08
CA LEU A 27 6.86 4.40 4.05
C LEU A 27 7.78 3.33 4.66
N CYS A 28 8.71 3.71 5.52
CA CYS A 28 9.60 2.80 6.24
C CYS A 28 8.81 1.74 7.03
N GLN A 29 7.84 2.18 7.85
CA GLN A 29 6.99 1.27 8.63
C GLN A 29 6.15 0.34 7.74
N SER A 30 5.69 0.85 6.60
CA SER A 30 4.95 0.07 5.62
C SER A 30 5.82 -1.03 5.02
N LEU A 31 7.05 -0.70 4.61
CA LEU A 31 8.00 -1.67 4.06
C LEU A 31 8.42 -2.70 5.10
N GLU A 32 8.72 -2.29 6.34
CA GLU A 32 9.01 -3.21 7.44
C GLU A 32 7.85 -4.18 7.70
N THR A 33 6.61 -3.69 7.63
CA THR A 33 5.42 -4.53 7.82
C THR A 33 5.32 -5.58 6.71
N ILE A 34 5.57 -5.20 5.46
CA ILE A 34 5.58 -6.13 4.31
C ILE A 34 6.71 -7.14 4.45
N GLU A 35 7.93 -6.70 4.81
CA GLU A 35 9.08 -7.56 4.97
C GLU A 35 8.88 -8.61 6.07
N LYS A 36 8.29 -8.23 7.20
CA LYS A 36 7.91 -9.18 8.26
C LYS A 36 6.98 -10.29 7.76
N ILE A 37 6.00 -9.96 6.93
CA ILE A 37 5.11 -10.97 6.30
C ILE A 37 5.90 -11.88 5.36
N LEU A 38 6.81 -11.33 4.57
CA LEU A 38 7.67 -12.11 3.67
C LEU A 38 8.58 -13.07 4.45
N GLU A 39 9.21 -12.60 5.52
CA GLU A 39 10.05 -13.42 6.40
C GLU A 39 9.25 -14.56 7.06
N GLN A 40 8.07 -14.27 7.59
CA GLN A 40 7.21 -15.28 8.20
C GLN A 40 6.76 -16.34 7.21
N SER A 41 6.62 -15.99 5.92
CA SER A 41 6.35 -16.96 4.86
C SER A 41 7.48 -17.99 4.71
N ASN A 42 8.70 -17.66 5.14
CA ASN A 42 9.85 -18.58 5.12
C ASN A 42 9.81 -19.61 6.24
N ALA A 43 9.14 -19.31 7.35
CA ALA A 43 8.97 -20.21 8.49
C ALA A 43 7.85 -21.24 8.31
N LEU A 44 7.07 -21.17 7.22
CA LEU A 44 6.00 -22.10 6.92
C LEU A 44 6.53 -23.51 6.59
N PRO A 45 5.74 -24.59 6.84
CA PRO A 45 6.06 -25.93 6.37
C PRO A 45 6.41 -25.96 4.88
N SER A 46 7.40 -26.77 4.48
CA SER A 46 8.04 -26.70 3.15
C SER A 46 7.08 -26.68 1.96
N SER A 47 6.03 -27.51 1.98
CA SER A 47 5.05 -27.58 0.88
C SER A 47 4.16 -26.35 0.77
N LEU A 48 3.78 -25.75 1.93
CA LEU A 48 2.97 -24.54 1.98
C LEU A 48 3.83 -23.30 1.71
N SER A 49 5.04 -23.26 2.28
CA SER A 49 6.01 -22.20 2.07
C SER A 49 6.29 -21.99 0.58
N GLN A 50 6.58 -23.04 -0.18
CA GLN A 50 6.83 -22.93 -1.61
C GLN A 50 5.68 -22.30 -2.39
N LYS A 51 4.43 -22.70 -2.08
CA LYS A 51 3.24 -22.15 -2.75
C LYS A 51 3.01 -20.67 -2.41
N VAL A 52 3.14 -20.31 -1.15
CA VAL A 52 2.95 -18.93 -0.67
C VAL A 52 4.04 -18.03 -1.22
N ARG A 53 5.30 -18.42 -1.09
CA ARG A 53 6.45 -17.68 -1.63
C ARG A 53 6.37 -17.50 -3.15
N GLY A 54 5.99 -18.56 -3.87
CA GLY A 54 5.81 -18.47 -5.32
C GLY A 54 4.77 -17.41 -5.71
N LYS A 55 3.66 -17.33 -4.99
CA LYS A 55 2.64 -16.30 -5.20
C LYS A 55 3.12 -14.91 -4.80
N LEU A 56 3.74 -14.75 -3.62
CA LEU A 56 4.27 -13.46 -3.16
C LEU A 56 5.32 -12.92 -4.13
N ASN A 57 6.27 -13.73 -4.53
CA ASN A 57 7.29 -13.34 -5.51
C ASN A 57 6.66 -12.95 -6.87
N ALA A 58 5.65 -13.69 -7.31
CA ALA A 58 4.96 -13.37 -8.56
C ALA A 58 4.21 -12.03 -8.48
N VAL A 59 3.62 -11.68 -7.32
CA VAL A 59 2.97 -10.39 -7.09
C VAL A 59 4.00 -9.27 -7.07
N LEU A 60 5.10 -9.43 -6.33
CA LEU A 60 6.16 -8.43 -6.24
C LEU A 60 6.82 -8.19 -7.60
N TYR A 61 7.11 -9.26 -8.36
CA TYR A 61 7.68 -9.16 -9.69
C TYR A 61 6.77 -8.40 -10.69
N LYS A 62 5.45 -8.53 -10.55
CA LYS A 62 4.49 -7.79 -11.36
C LYS A 62 4.38 -6.31 -10.99
N ASN A 63 4.96 -5.90 -9.86
CA ASN A 63 4.93 -4.53 -9.36
C ASN A 63 6.35 -3.94 -9.29
N PRO A 64 6.94 -3.53 -10.43
CA PRO A 64 8.31 -3.00 -10.47
C PRO A 64 8.49 -1.74 -9.60
N GLY A 65 7.41 -1.00 -9.33
CA GLY A 65 7.40 0.14 -8.41
C GLY A 65 7.78 -0.23 -6.97
N PHE A 66 7.65 -1.50 -6.56
CA PHE A 66 8.01 -1.92 -5.20
C PHE A 66 9.51 -1.75 -4.93
N GLU A 67 10.37 -2.10 -5.88
CA GLU A 67 11.81 -1.87 -5.76
C GLU A 67 12.16 -0.38 -5.82
N GLY A 68 11.41 0.41 -6.59
CA GLY A 68 11.53 1.86 -6.62
C GLY A 68 11.25 2.49 -5.26
N ILE A 69 10.16 2.08 -4.61
CA ILE A 69 9.78 2.57 -3.27
C ILE A 69 10.83 2.21 -2.22
N LYS A 70 11.42 1.02 -2.26
CA LYS A 70 12.53 0.62 -1.37
C LYS A 70 13.75 1.52 -1.54
N LYS A 71 14.13 1.86 -2.77
CA LYS A 71 15.24 2.78 -3.04
C LYS A 71 14.95 4.18 -2.48
N ILE A 72 13.71 4.66 -2.64
CA ILE A 72 13.29 5.96 -2.11
C ILE A 72 13.36 5.95 -0.57
N ASP A 73 12.87 4.92 0.09
CA ASP A 73 12.94 4.78 1.54
C ASP A 73 14.38 4.76 2.04
N ALA A 74 15.23 3.94 1.41
CA ALA A 74 16.66 3.88 1.74
C ALA A 74 17.35 5.24 1.57
N PHE A 75 17.00 6.02 0.55
CA PHE A 75 17.51 7.37 0.35
C PHE A 75 17.03 8.34 1.46
N ILE A 76 15.74 8.33 1.79
CA ILE A 76 15.16 9.17 2.85
C ILE A 76 15.80 8.88 4.20
N ASN A 77 16.08 7.62 4.50
CA ASN A 77 16.70 7.19 5.76
C ASN A 77 18.24 7.27 5.76
N GLY A 78 18.85 7.75 4.66
CA GLY A 78 20.30 7.89 4.54
C GLY A 78 21.08 6.57 4.43
N THR A 79 20.40 5.45 4.16
CA THR A 79 20.99 4.11 4.00
C THR A 79 21.28 3.75 2.55
N GLY A 80 20.74 4.53 1.58
CA GLY A 80 20.95 4.36 0.15
C GLY A 80 21.33 5.67 -0.52
N GLN A 81 22.06 5.56 -1.66
CA GLN A 81 22.53 6.73 -2.41
C GLN A 81 21.86 6.86 -3.79
N SER A 82 21.08 5.87 -4.23
CA SER A 82 20.45 5.89 -5.55
C SER A 82 18.93 6.03 -5.44
N LEU A 83 18.39 6.90 -6.29
CA LEU A 83 16.95 7.05 -6.50
C LEU A 83 16.55 6.42 -7.85
N PRO A 84 15.27 6.08 -8.06
CA PRO A 84 14.73 5.81 -9.38
C PRO A 84 14.92 7.01 -10.30
N GLU A 85 15.08 6.78 -11.62
CA GLU A 85 15.35 7.85 -12.59
C GLU A 85 14.25 8.93 -12.62
N GLU A 86 13.02 8.54 -12.31
CA GLU A 86 11.84 9.42 -12.32
C GLU A 86 11.72 10.28 -11.05
N VAL A 87 12.55 10.04 -10.02
CA VAL A 87 12.42 10.70 -8.71
C VAL A 87 13.66 11.53 -8.40
N SER A 88 13.49 12.84 -8.33
CA SER A 88 14.57 13.74 -7.90
C SER A 88 14.77 13.72 -6.37
N ALA A 89 15.94 14.11 -5.91
CA ALA A 89 16.25 14.22 -4.48
C ALA A 89 15.29 15.17 -3.74
N GLU A 90 14.82 16.22 -4.42
CA GLU A 90 13.85 17.19 -3.88
C GLU A 90 12.44 16.59 -3.71
N MET A 91 12.09 15.62 -4.54
CA MET A 91 10.79 14.92 -4.48
C MET A 91 10.77 13.79 -3.43
N ALA A 92 11.92 13.19 -3.15
CA ALA A 92 12.01 12.02 -2.28
C ALA A 92 11.34 12.22 -0.90
N PRO A 93 11.47 13.36 -0.19
CA PRO A 93 10.80 13.56 1.10
C PRO A 93 9.27 13.46 1.05
N ASN A 94 8.65 13.74 -0.11
CA ASN A 94 7.19 13.65 -0.28
C ASN A 94 6.68 12.21 -0.17
N PHE A 95 7.54 11.23 -0.38
CA PHE A 95 7.20 9.81 -0.26
C PHE A 95 7.22 9.31 1.18
N LYS A 96 7.67 10.10 2.15
CA LYS A 96 7.79 9.66 3.56
C LYS A 96 6.50 9.06 4.13
N PHE A 97 5.36 9.57 3.73
CA PHE A 97 4.03 9.11 4.15
C PHE A 97 3.17 8.66 2.95
N CYS A 98 3.82 8.23 1.88
CA CYS A 98 3.13 7.71 0.72
C CYS A 98 2.46 6.37 1.06
N PRO A 99 1.14 6.22 0.84
CA PRO A 99 0.46 4.96 1.06
C PRO A 99 0.94 3.91 0.05
N VAL A 100 1.21 2.70 0.52
CA VAL A 100 1.58 1.56 -0.34
C VAL A 100 0.38 0.74 -0.80
N THR A 101 -0.82 1.10 -0.36
CA THR A 101 -2.09 0.44 -0.71
C THR A 101 -2.97 1.34 -1.56
N SER A 102 -3.86 0.73 -2.36
CA SER A 102 -4.85 1.47 -3.17
C SER A 102 -6.11 1.86 -2.38
N VAL A 103 -6.17 1.58 -1.08
CA VAL A 103 -7.38 1.72 -0.27
C VAL A 103 -7.91 3.15 -0.27
N ASP A 104 -7.05 4.16 -0.18
CA ASP A 104 -7.47 5.55 -0.23
C ASP A 104 -8.04 5.93 -1.61
N VAL A 105 -7.49 5.37 -2.67
CA VAL A 105 -8.00 5.54 -4.04
C VAL A 105 -9.38 4.87 -4.18
N GLU A 106 -9.54 3.66 -3.65
CA GLU A 106 -10.82 2.93 -3.68
C GLU A 106 -11.89 3.64 -2.85
N ARG A 107 -11.54 4.18 -1.69
CA ARG A 107 -12.42 5.03 -0.87
C ARG A 107 -12.84 6.29 -1.62
N SER A 108 -11.92 6.93 -2.34
CA SER A 108 -12.20 8.08 -3.19
C SER A 108 -13.17 7.75 -4.30
N PHE A 109 -13.02 6.60 -4.97
CA PHE A 109 -13.96 6.14 -5.99
C PHE A 109 -15.35 5.84 -5.43
N SER A 110 -15.44 5.30 -4.22
CA SER A 110 -16.72 5.07 -3.55
C SER A 110 -17.43 6.39 -3.23
N ALA A 111 -16.70 7.38 -2.72
CA ALA A 111 -17.22 8.74 -2.51
C ALA A 111 -17.66 9.39 -3.83
N TYR A 112 -16.87 9.24 -4.89
CA TYR A 112 -17.18 9.73 -6.23
C TYR A 112 -18.49 9.16 -6.78
N LYS A 113 -18.72 7.86 -6.64
CA LYS A 113 -19.98 7.20 -7.05
C LYS A 113 -21.20 7.74 -6.30
N LEU A 114 -21.05 8.06 -5.00
CA LEU A 114 -22.13 8.66 -4.21
C LEU A 114 -22.44 10.09 -4.65
N ILE A 115 -21.42 10.84 -5.05
CA ILE A 115 -21.55 12.23 -5.53
C ILE A 115 -22.22 12.27 -6.90
N LEU A 116 -21.83 11.36 -7.79
CA LEU A 116 -22.37 11.23 -9.17
C LEU A 116 -23.60 10.32 -9.25
N SER A 117 -24.30 10.07 -8.13
CA SER A 117 -25.56 9.32 -8.17
C SER A 117 -26.58 10.04 -9.06
N ASP A 118 -27.52 9.28 -9.64
CA ASP A 118 -28.55 9.75 -10.61
C ASP A 118 -29.38 10.96 -10.17
N LYS A 119 -29.26 11.37 -8.92
CA LYS A 119 -29.94 12.54 -8.35
C LYS A 119 -29.14 13.84 -8.46
N ARG A 120 -27.90 13.82 -8.93
CA ARG A 120 -26.99 15.00 -8.96
C ARG A 120 -26.27 15.16 -10.29
N HIS A 121 -27.00 15.42 -11.37
CA HIS A 121 -26.45 15.54 -12.73
C HIS A 121 -25.83 16.93 -13.09
N LYS A 122 -25.72 17.87 -12.15
CA LYS A 122 -25.32 19.26 -12.45
C LYS A 122 -24.11 19.76 -11.69
N PHE A 123 -23.08 18.92 -11.51
CA PHE A 123 -21.80 19.44 -11.05
C PHE A 123 -21.00 19.97 -12.25
N ALA A 124 -20.62 21.26 -12.21
CA ALA A 124 -19.54 21.73 -13.08
C ALA A 124 -18.24 21.05 -12.66
N GLN A 125 -17.38 20.74 -13.64
CA GLN A 125 -16.14 19.96 -13.41
C GLN A 125 -15.28 20.55 -12.26
N GLU A 126 -15.12 21.86 -12.22
CA GLU A 126 -14.36 22.56 -11.16
C GLU A 126 -14.95 22.40 -9.75
N ASN A 127 -16.27 22.34 -9.65
CA ASN A 127 -16.94 22.15 -8.37
C ASN A 127 -16.88 20.70 -7.89
N LEU A 128 -16.87 19.74 -8.85
CA LEU A 128 -16.71 18.33 -8.55
C LEU A 128 -15.33 18.04 -7.98
N GLU A 129 -14.29 18.59 -8.57
CA GLU A 129 -12.91 18.46 -8.10
C GLU A 129 -12.75 18.99 -6.67
N LYS A 130 -13.20 20.21 -6.41
CA LYS A 130 -13.18 20.81 -5.06
C LYS A 130 -13.94 19.96 -4.04
N TYR A 131 -15.10 19.43 -4.44
CA TYR A 131 -15.92 18.61 -3.55
C TYR A 131 -15.26 17.28 -3.21
N ILE A 132 -14.60 16.64 -4.18
CA ILE A 132 -13.84 15.40 -3.97
C ILE A 132 -12.68 15.65 -3.00
N ILE A 133 -11.88 16.70 -3.23
CA ILE A 133 -10.76 17.07 -2.38
C ILE A 133 -11.23 17.29 -0.93
N VAL A 134 -12.28 18.06 -0.73
CA VAL A 134 -12.81 18.33 0.63
C VAL A 134 -13.31 17.05 1.30
N ASN A 135 -13.95 16.13 0.58
CA ASN A 135 -14.45 14.89 1.19
C ASN A 135 -13.33 13.88 1.47
N CYS A 136 -12.29 13.82 0.65
CA CYS A 136 -11.12 12.96 0.90
C CYS A 136 -10.32 13.42 2.14
N HIS A 137 -10.35 14.71 2.48
CA HIS A 137 -9.64 15.26 3.64
C HIS A 137 -10.48 15.30 4.94
N LYS A 138 -11.79 15.06 4.87
CA LYS A 138 -12.67 15.05 6.07
C LYS A 138 -12.68 13.73 6.83
N ASN A 139 -12.19 12.66 6.24
CA ASN A 139 -12.06 11.35 6.84
C ASN A 139 -10.57 11.07 7.09
#